data_6ffad73ca04f839f0fda337b8f5b3b24
#
_entry.id   6ffad73ca04f839f0fda337b8f5b3b24
#
_cell.length_a   1.000
_cell.length_b   1.000
_cell.length_c   1.000
_cell.angle_alpha   90.00
_cell.angle_beta   90.00
_cell.angle_gamma   90.00
#
_symmetry.space_group_name_H-M   'P 1'
#
loop_
_entity.id
_entity.type
_entity.pdbx_description
1 polymer ?
#
loop_
_entity_poly.entity_id
_entity_poly.type
_entity_poly.pdbx_seq_one_letter_code
_entity_poly.pdbx_strand_id
1 'polypeptide(L)'
;PELARLPVAEEPLVLALPAQHPLAMAPQLSMDEVLAEPLVIFPRRIVPSLHDAIFGLYHAAGRVPLVAQEAIQMQTIVNLVWGGLGVAWVPESVTQFRREGVVYRAADAFGPPVGKVRSRAAKTATTRLPVCETSLVWPVELNNPALARFVQFVQDLAVPARS
;
A
#
# COMPACT_ATOMS: atom_id res chain seq x y z
N PRO A 1 20.71 2.55 -20.56
CA PRO A 1 21.07 1.16 -20.30
C PRO A 1 19.80 0.33 -20.17
N GLU A 2 19.80 -0.87 -20.76
CA GLU A 2 18.73 -1.83 -20.61
C GLU A 2 18.79 -2.41 -19.19
N LEU A 3 17.62 -2.49 -18.51
CA LEU A 3 17.53 -2.97 -17.14
C LEU A 3 16.85 -4.35 -17.12
N ALA A 4 17.46 -5.29 -16.44
CA ALA A 4 16.83 -6.53 -16.03
C ALA A 4 16.05 -6.31 -14.74
N ARG A 5 14.96 -7.06 -14.54
CA ARG A 5 14.08 -6.98 -13.38
C ARG A 5 13.69 -8.37 -12.91
N LEU A 6 13.70 -8.57 -11.61
CA LEU A 6 13.21 -9.76 -10.92
C LEU A 6 12.26 -9.32 -9.79
N PRO A 7 10.94 -9.60 -9.89
CA PRO A 7 10.04 -9.43 -8.75
C PRO A 7 10.44 -10.36 -7.62
N VAL A 8 10.53 -9.83 -6.39
CA VAL A 8 10.99 -10.59 -5.22
C VAL A 8 9.94 -10.68 -4.10
N ALA A 9 9.03 -9.72 -4.04
CA ALA A 9 7.94 -9.74 -3.06
C ALA A 9 6.75 -8.91 -3.55
N GLU A 10 5.56 -9.34 -3.12
CA GLU A 10 4.33 -8.55 -3.20
C GLU A 10 3.76 -8.45 -1.79
N GLU A 11 3.35 -7.26 -1.39
CA GLU A 11 2.71 -7.01 -0.11
C GLU A 11 1.47 -6.14 -0.28
N PRO A 12 0.40 -6.37 0.50
CA PRO A 12 -0.78 -5.52 0.45
C PRO A 12 -0.49 -4.15 1.03
N LEU A 13 -1.29 -3.16 0.64
CA LEU A 13 -1.36 -1.90 1.34
C LEU A 13 -2.19 -2.05 2.60
N VAL A 14 -1.79 -1.30 3.63
CA VAL A 14 -2.56 -1.09 4.85
C VAL A 14 -2.82 0.40 5.03
N LEU A 15 -3.91 0.73 5.71
CA LEU A 15 -4.25 2.10 6.07
C LEU A 15 -3.58 2.47 7.39
N ALA A 16 -2.75 3.51 7.39
CA ALA A 16 -2.19 4.13 8.57
C ALA A 16 -3.07 5.28 9.04
N LEU A 17 -3.44 5.29 10.33
CA LEU A 17 -4.33 6.26 10.97
C LEU A 17 -3.71 6.75 12.29
N PRO A 18 -3.94 8.01 12.69
CA PRO A 18 -3.66 8.41 14.07
C PRO A 18 -4.47 7.53 15.05
N ALA A 19 -3.86 7.08 16.14
CA ALA A 19 -4.53 6.18 17.10
C ALA A 19 -5.80 6.79 17.72
N GLN A 20 -5.86 8.13 17.79
CA GLN A 20 -7.02 8.86 18.30
C GLN A 20 -8.08 9.17 17.24
N HIS A 21 -7.83 8.78 15.99
CA HIS A 21 -8.81 9.01 14.92
C HIS A 21 -10.06 8.15 15.12
N PRO A 22 -11.28 8.66 14.87
CA PRO A 22 -12.51 7.87 15.04
C PRO A 22 -12.49 6.56 14.29
N LEU A 23 -11.93 6.53 13.07
CA LEU A 23 -11.81 5.32 12.25
C LEU A 23 -10.81 4.29 12.81
N ALA A 24 -9.86 4.71 13.66
CA ALA A 24 -8.89 3.78 14.25
C ALA A 24 -9.56 2.78 15.20
N MET A 25 -10.63 3.22 15.89
CA MET A 25 -11.38 2.42 16.87
C MET A 25 -12.62 1.76 16.25
N ALA A 26 -12.97 2.06 15.01
CA ALA A 26 -14.14 1.48 14.36
C ALA A 26 -13.95 -0.04 14.19
N PRO A 27 -14.93 -0.87 14.56
CA PRO A 27 -14.83 -2.32 14.39
C PRO A 27 -14.71 -2.72 12.92
N GLN A 28 -15.32 -1.91 12.04
CA GLN A 28 -15.29 -2.10 10.60
C GLN A 28 -15.17 -0.74 9.93
N LEU A 29 -14.32 -0.65 8.90
CA LEU A 29 -14.10 0.58 8.14
C LEU A 29 -15.01 0.63 6.91
N SER A 30 -15.55 1.81 6.64
CA SER A 30 -16.15 2.14 5.35
C SER A 30 -15.10 2.75 4.44
N MET A 31 -14.96 2.22 3.22
CA MET A 31 -14.05 2.81 2.24
C MET A 31 -14.43 4.27 1.93
N ASP A 32 -15.71 4.59 1.85
CA ASP A 32 -16.19 5.94 1.62
C ASP A 32 -15.77 6.94 2.71
N GLU A 33 -15.78 6.51 3.98
CA GLU A 33 -15.32 7.34 5.10
C GLU A 33 -13.81 7.55 5.04
N VAL A 34 -13.05 6.48 4.80
CA VAL A 34 -11.59 6.56 4.68
C VAL A 34 -11.15 7.46 3.52
N LEU A 35 -11.81 7.34 2.36
CA LEU A 35 -11.50 8.15 1.18
C LEU A 35 -12.00 9.62 1.29
N ALA A 36 -12.72 9.97 2.35
CA ALA A 36 -13.06 11.36 2.66
C ALA A 36 -11.98 12.06 3.48
N GLU A 37 -11.07 11.30 4.10
CA GLU A 37 -10.02 11.85 4.94
C GLU A 37 -8.89 12.49 4.11
N PRO A 38 -8.19 13.50 4.67
CA PRO A 38 -6.99 14.04 4.06
C PRO A 38 -5.92 12.96 3.88
N LEU A 39 -5.27 12.95 2.72
CA LEU A 39 -4.27 11.95 2.35
C LEU A 39 -2.86 12.49 2.51
N VAL A 40 -2.01 11.74 3.20
CA VAL A 40 -0.56 11.90 3.18
C VAL A 40 0.02 10.85 2.25
N ILE A 41 0.79 11.25 1.25
CA ILE A 41 1.29 10.34 0.21
C ILE A 41 2.70 10.74 -0.24
N PHE A 42 3.38 9.86 -0.96
CA PHE A 42 4.63 10.20 -1.64
C PHE A 42 4.37 10.84 -3.01
N PRO A 43 5.28 11.70 -3.50
CA PRO A 43 5.14 12.29 -4.84
C PRO A 43 5.10 11.22 -5.93
N ARG A 44 4.23 11.39 -6.93
CA ARG A 44 4.04 10.44 -8.03
C ARG A 44 5.36 10.02 -8.71
N ARG A 45 6.34 10.95 -8.83
CA ARG A 45 7.64 10.68 -9.46
C ARG A 45 8.49 9.61 -8.76
N ILE A 46 8.20 9.29 -7.49
CA ILE A 46 8.98 8.32 -6.70
C ILE A 46 8.57 6.88 -7.06
N VAL A 47 7.27 6.57 -7.00
CA VAL A 47 6.71 5.26 -7.38
C VAL A 47 5.40 5.49 -8.14
N PRO A 48 5.46 5.79 -9.45
CA PRO A 48 4.28 6.16 -10.23
C PRO A 48 3.15 5.12 -10.18
N SER A 49 3.50 3.84 -10.34
CA SER A 49 2.51 2.76 -10.37
C SER A 49 1.73 2.61 -9.06
N LEU A 50 2.42 2.72 -7.92
CA LEU A 50 1.77 2.63 -6.62
C LEU A 50 0.94 3.88 -6.31
N HIS A 51 1.47 5.07 -6.66
CA HIS A 51 0.73 6.32 -6.54
C HIS A 51 -0.59 6.26 -7.34
N ASP A 52 -0.51 5.84 -8.61
CA ASP A 52 -1.67 5.74 -9.49
C ASP A 52 -2.66 4.67 -9.02
N ALA A 53 -2.17 3.56 -8.44
CA ALA A 53 -3.03 2.55 -7.84
C ALA A 53 -3.78 3.07 -6.61
N ILE A 54 -3.13 3.87 -5.75
CA ILE A 54 -3.79 4.53 -4.61
C ILE A 54 -4.84 5.53 -5.11
N PHE A 55 -4.49 6.40 -6.07
CA PHE A 55 -5.45 7.33 -6.67
C PHE A 55 -6.61 6.61 -7.34
N GLY A 56 -6.37 5.42 -7.89
CA GLY A 56 -7.39 4.55 -8.46
C GLY A 56 -8.49 4.16 -7.47
N LEU A 57 -8.18 4.00 -6.17
CA LEU A 57 -9.18 3.76 -5.12
C LEU A 57 -10.16 4.93 -5.02
N TYR A 58 -9.65 6.15 -5.05
CA TYR A 58 -10.46 7.37 -4.97
C TYR A 58 -11.32 7.53 -6.23
N HIS A 59 -10.73 7.38 -7.41
CA HIS A 59 -11.44 7.51 -8.67
C HIS A 59 -12.53 6.44 -8.83
N ALA A 60 -12.29 5.21 -8.40
CA ALA A 60 -13.30 4.15 -8.41
C ALA A 60 -14.50 4.46 -7.50
N ALA A 61 -14.29 5.25 -6.45
CA ALA A 61 -15.34 5.77 -5.59
C ALA A 61 -15.94 7.10 -6.07
N GLY A 62 -15.54 7.59 -7.26
CA GLY A 62 -15.99 8.88 -7.80
C GLY A 62 -15.46 10.09 -7.02
N ARG A 63 -14.32 9.94 -6.34
CA ARG A 63 -13.69 10.96 -5.50
C ARG A 63 -12.36 11.45 -6.06
N VAL A 64 -11.95 12.62 -5.64
CA VAL A 64 -10.60 13.16 -5.85
C VAL A 64 -9.93 13.21 -4.48
N PRO A 65 -8.71 12.64 -4.33
CA PRO A 65 -8.03 12.65 -3.04
C PRO A 65 -7.65 14.08 -2.63
N LEU A 66 -7.93 14.43 -1.38
CA LEU A 66 -7.47 15.66 -0.76
C LEU A 66 -6.04 15.41 -0.22
N VAL A 67 -5.01 15.70 -1.03
CA VAL A 67 -3.62 15.53 -0.60
C VAL A 67 -3.27 16.64 0.39
N ALA A 68 -3.12 16.28 1.66
CA ALA A 68 -2.73 17.22 2.73
C ALA A 68 -1.23 17.49 2.72
N GLN A 69 -0.42 16.46 2.46
CA GLN A 69 1.05 16.58 2.44
C GLN A 69 1.68 15.47 1.60
N GLU A 70 2.78 15.80 0.94
CA GLU A 70 3.67 14.83 0.31
C GLU A 70 4.97 14.66 1.10
N ALA A 71 5.46 13.42 1.19
CA ALA A 71 6.77 13.10 1.74
C ALA A 71 7.39 11.90 1.01
N ILE A 72 8.72 11.91 0.84
CA ILE A 72 9.41 10.89 0.06
C ILE A 72 9.60 9.61 0.86
N GLN A 73 9.92 9.73 2.16
CA GLN A 73 10.25 8.60 3.02
C GLN A 73 9.02 8.10 3.78
N MET A 74 8.82 6.78 3.80
CA MET A 74 7.70 6.15 4.52
C MET A 74 7.68 6.50 6.00
N GLN A 75 8.85 6.58 6.65
CA GLN A 75 8.95 7.01 8.04
C GLN A 75 8.39 8.42 8.25
N THR A 76 8.67 9.33 7.32
CA THR A 76 8.14 10.70 7.38
C THR A 76 6.62 10.69 7.18
N ILE A 77 6.10 9.90 6.24
CA ILE A 77 4.66 9.72 6.02
C ILE A 77 3.99 9.26 7.32
N VAL A 78 4.52 8.23 7.96
CA VAL A 78 4.00 7.71 9.24
C VAL A 78 4.03 8.77 10.35
N ASN A 79 5.10 9.58 10.42
CA ASN A 79 5.20 10.67 11.39
C ASN A 79 4.19 11.79 11.11
N LEU A 80 3.90 12.11 9.85
CA LEU A 80 2.87 13.07 9.47
C LEU A 80 1.46 12.57 9.82
N VAL A 81 1.20 11.26 9.63
CA VAL A 81 -0.04 10.61 10.10
C VAL A 81 -0.14 10.71 11.62
N TRP A 82 0.94 10.37 12.34
CA TRP A 82 0.98 10.54 13.81
C TRP A 82 0.66 11.97 14.24
N GLY A 83 1.16 12.97 13.51
CA GLY A 83 0.89 14.39 13.73
C GLY A 83 -0.55 14.82 13.38
N GLY A 84 -1.39 13.92 12.88
CA GLY A 84 -2.80 14.20 12.58
C GLY A 84 -3.04 14.94 11.26
N LEU A 85 -2.06 14.95 10.34
CA LEU A 85 -2.23 15.63 9.04
C LEU A 85 -3.18 14.89 8.09
N GLY A 86 -3.48 13.63 8.37
CA GLY A 86 -4.37 12.81 7.57
C GLY A 86 -4.09 11.32 7.72
N VAL A 87 -4.52 10.55 6.76
CA VAL A 87 -4.32 9.10 6.67
C VAL A 87 -3.33 8.77 5.55
N ALA A 88 -2.75 7.59 5.57
CA ALA A 88 -1.86 7.14 4.49
C ALA A 88 -2.08 5.67 4.13
N TRP A 89 -1.97 5.35 2.85
CA TRP A 89 -1.85 3.98 2.37
C TRP A 89 -0.38 3.63 2.27
N VAL A 90 0.04 2.64 3.04
CA VAL A 90 1.45 2.23 3.13
C VAL A 90 1.59 0.73 2.94
N PRO A 91 2.73 0.22 2.43
CA PRO A 91 3.02 -1.20 2.39
C PRO A 91 2.94 -1.84 3.78
N GLU A 92 2.49 -3.10 3.86
CA GLU A 92 2.32 -3.81 5.13
C GLU A 92 3.62 -3.86 5.96
N SER A 93 4.78 -3.99 5.30
CA SER A 93 6.09 -3.98 5.94
C SER A 93 6.38 -2.73 6.78
N VAL A 94 5.73 -1.60 6.46
CA VAL A 94 5.83 -0.35 7.21
C VAL A 94 5.28 -0.48 8.64
N THR A 95 4.38 -1.44 8.89
CA THR A 95 3.86 -1.73 10.24
C THR A 95 4.96 -2.12 11.22
N GLN A 96 6.09 -2.63 10.72
CA GLN A 96 7.26 -2.99 11.54
C GLN A 96 7.92 -1.77 12.20
N PHE A 97 7.69 -0.57 11.71
CA PHE A 97 8.20 0.66 12.34
C PHE A 97 7.60 0.94 13.72
N ARG A 98 6.48 0.30 14.06
CA ARG A 98 5.82 0.34 15.38
C ARG A 98 5.76 1.76 15.96
N ARG A 99 5.32 2.73 15.17
CA ARG A 99 5.15 4.10 15.65
C ARG A 99 4.03 4.15 16.68
N GLU A 100 4.37 4.40 17.94
CA GLU A 100 3.37 4.64 18.97
C GLU A 100 2.46 5.81 18.56
N GLY A 101 1.14 5.66 18.74
CA GLY A 101 0.16 6.65 18.31
C GLY A 101 -0.28 6.54 16.85
N VAL A 102 0.17 5.51 16.11
CA VAL A 102 -0.34 5.15 14.79
C VAL A 102 -0.93 3.75 14.82
N VAL A 103 -2.12 3.60 14.25
CA VAL A 103 -2.80 2.32 14.06
C VAL A 103 -2.80 1.96 12.59
N TYR A 104 -2.56 0.70 12.29
CA TYR A 104 -2.59 0.16 10.93
C TYR A 104 -3.79 -0.76 10.77
N ARG A 105 -4.56 -0.58 9.70
CA ARG A 105 -5.76 -1.36 9.39
C ARG A 105 -5.58 -2.05 8.05
N ALA A 106 -5.64 -3.35 8.04
CA ALA A 106 -5.51 -4.18 6.84
C ALA A 106 -6.84 -4.32 6.08
N ALA A 107 -6.82 -4.99 4.94
CA ALA A 107 -7.97 -5.12 4.04
C ALA A 107 -9.19 -5.80 4.69
N ASP A 108 -8.98 -6.69 5.64
CA ASP A 108 -10.03 -7.38 6.41
C ASP A 108 -10.81 -6.46 7.35
N ALA A 109 -10.23 -5.29 7.69
CA ALA A 109 -10.93 -4.27 8.47
C ALA A 109 -12.03 -3.55 7.68
N PHE A 110 -12.04 -3.67 6.35
CA PHE A 110 -13.03 -3.02 5.51
C PHE A 110 -14.27 -3.88 5.33
N GLY A 111 -15.43 -3.30 5.58
CA GLY A 111 -16.71 -3.93 5.32
C GLY A 111 -17.02 -4.05 3.82
N PRO A 112 -18.05 -4.83 3.47
CA PRO A 112 -18.52 -4.87 2.10
C PRO A 112 -18.92 -3.46 1.64
N PRO A 113 -18.70 -3.12 0.34
CA PRO A 113 -19.03 -1.80 -0.16
C PRO A 113 -20.50 -1.45 0.11
N VAL A 114 -20.74 -0.33 0.78
CA VAL A 114 -22.07 0.22 1.03
C VAL A 114 -22.56 0.88 -0.26
N GLY A 115 -23.09 0.08 -1.17
CA GLY A 115 -23.63 0.57 -2.45
C GLY A 115 -24.59 -0.44 -3.05
N LYS A 116 -25.79 0.04 -3.39
CA LYS A 116 -26.93 -0.67 -3.97
C LYS A 116 -26.54 -1.56 -5.16
N VAL A 117 -26.20 -2.82 -4.94
CA VAL A 117 -26.53 -3.92 -5.85
C VAL A 117 -26.84 -5.15 -4.99
N ARG A 118 -28.12 -5.39 -4.78
CA ARG A 118 -28.61 -6.70 -4.33
C ARG A 118 -28.43 -7.71 -5.48
N SER A 119 -27.20 -8.11 -5.72
CA SER A 119 -26.95 -9.31 -6.53
C SER A 119 -26.75 -10.47 -5.59
N ARG A 120 -27.49 -11.54 -5.83
CA ARG A 120 -27.56 -12.78 -5.04
C ARG A 120 -26.23 -13.57 -5.03
N ALA A 121 -25.16 -13.01 -5.59
CA ALA A 121 -23.80 -13.59 -5.71
C ALA A 121 -22.73 -12.87 -4.89
N ALA A 122 -23.05 -11.84 -4.08
CA ALA A 122 -22.09 -11.12 -3.27
C ALA A 122 -21.85 -11.84 -1.92
N LYS A 123 -21.44 -13.11 -1.96
CA LYS A 123 -20.71 -13.73 -0.85
C LYS A 123 -19.26 -13.22 -0.95
N THR A 124 -18.86 -12.45 0.08
CA THR A 124 -17.47 -12.02 0.32
C THR A 124 -16.80 -11.20 -0.80
N ALA A 125 -17.31 -10.03 -1.11
CA ALA A 125 -16.50 -9.03 -1.82
C ALA A 125 -15.58 -8.34 -0.79
N THR A 126 -14.46 -8.98 -0.47
CA THR A 126 -13.38 -8.32 0.26
C THR A 126 -12.88 -7.17 -0.61
N THR A 127 -12.84 -5.96 -0.07
CA THR A 127 -12.26 -4.81 -0.76
C THR A 127 -10.81 -5.14 -1.12
N ARG A 128 -10.54 -5.28 -2.42
CA ARG A 128 -9.18 -5.61 -2.87
C ARG A 128 -8.34 -4.33 -2.88
N LEU A 129 -7.50 -4.18 -1.88
CA LEU A 129 -6.51 -3.11 -1.83
C LEU A 129 -5.42 -3.35 -2.88
N PRO A 130 -4.78 -2.28 -3.40
CA PRO A 130 -3.60 -2.41 -4.24
C PRO A 130 -2.48 -3.16 -3.52
N VAL A 131 -1.63 -3.81 -4.30
CA VAL A 131 -0.41 -4.45 -3.80
C VAL A 131 0.81 -3.60 -4.17
N CYS A 132 1.80 -3.60 -3.29
CA CYS A 132 3.11 -3.03 -3.54
C CYS A 132 4.05 -4.16 -3.95
N GLU A 133 4.63 -4.05 -5.15
CA GLU A 133 5.63 -5.00 -5.63
C GLU A 133 7.03 -4.47 -5.38
N THR A 134 7.87 -5.29 -4.76
CA THR A 134 9.31 -5.05 -4.62
C THR A 134 10.06 -5.88 -5.65
N SER A 135 10.93 -5.24 -6.43
CA SER A 135 11.71 -5.88 -7.47
C SER A 135 13.19 -5.58 -7.33
N LEU A 136 14.02 -6.58 -7.60
CA LEU A 136 15.44 -6.40 -7.84
C LEU A 136 15.63 -5.90 -9.27
N VAL A 137 16.44 -4.85 -9.46
CA VAL A 137 16.71 -4.23 -10.78
C VAL A 137 18.21 -4.03 -10.96
N TRP A 138 18.74 -4.40 -12.12
CA TRP A 138 20.16 -4.22 -12.44
C TRP A 138 20.38 -3.98 -13.94
N PRO A 139 21.49 -3.31 -14.35
CA PRO A 139 21.85 -3.17 -15.74
C PRO A 139 22.16 -4.52 -16.38
N VAL A 140 21.56 -4.82 -17.55
CA VAL A 140 21.78 -6.09 -18.26
C VAL A 140 23.25 -6.30 -18.63
N GLU A 141 23.93 -5.21 -18.95
CA GLU A 141 25.34 -5.23 -19.36
C GLU A 141 26.32 -5.46 -18.20
N LEU A 142 25.83 -5.49 -16.95
CA LEU A 142 26.69 -5.62 -15.78
C LEU A 142 27.15 -7.08 -15.62
N ASN A 143 28.31 -7.41 -16.21
CA ASN A 143 28.92 -8.73 -16.09
C ASN A 143 29.67 -8.87 -14.74
N ASN A 144 28.91 -9.12 -13.66
CA ASN A 144 29.44 -9.29 -12.31
C ASN A 144 29.04 -10.66 -11.75
N PRO A 145 30.04 -11.58 -11.53
CA PRO A 145 29.75 -12.90 -11.01
C PRO A 145 29.07 -12.91 -9.62
N ALA A 146 29.35 -11.90 -8.78
CA ALA A 146 28.69 -11.77 -7.49
C ALA A 146 27.20 -11.42 -7.65
N LEU A 147 26.89 -10.55 -8.60
CA LEU A 147 25.49 -10.23 -8.95
C LEU A 147 24.76 -11.46 -9.45
N ALA A 148 25.36 -12.24 -10.36
CA ALA A 148 24.76 -13.46 -10.87
C ALA A 148 24.42 -14.46 -9.77
N ARG A 149 25.34 -14.68 -8.81
CA ARG A 149 25.11 -15.53 -7.63
C ARG A 149 24.02 -14.97 -6.72
N PHE A 150 23.99 -13.66 -6.51
CA PHE A 150 22.96 -13.01 -5.70
C PHE A 150 21.58 -13.14 -6.35
N VAL A 151 21.46 -12.89 -7.65
CA VAL A 151 20.21 -13.05 -8.39
C VAL A 151 19.72 -14.49 -8.30
N GLN A 152 20.61 -15.48 -8.50
CA GLN A 152 20.25 -16.91 -8.38
C GLN A 152 19.77 -17.23 -6.95
N PHE A 153 20.48 -16.77 -5.93
CA PHE A 153 20.08 -16.94 -4.52
C PHE A 153 18.69 -16.35 -4.25
N VAL A 154 18.41 -15.14 -4.76
CA VAL A 154 17.10 -14.50 -4.60
C VAL A 154 16.02 -15.28 -5.35
N GLN A 155 16.31 -15.80 -6.54
CA GLN A 155 15.36 -16.63 -7.30
C GLN A 155 15.01 -17.92 -6.54
N ASP A 156 16.01 -18.55 -5.93
CA ASP A 156 15.83 -19.78 -5.14
C ASP A 156 15.01 -19.52 -3.84
N LEU A 157 15.14 -18.32 -3.26
CA LEU A 157 14.34 -17.89 -2.11
C LEU A 157 12.92 -17.45 -2.52
N ALA A 158 12.78 -16.83 -3.68
CA ALA A 158 11.52 -16.27 -4.17
C ALA A 158 10.57 -17.32 -4.79
N VAL A 159 10.93 -18.61 -4.76
CA VAL A 159 10.01 -19.70 -5.09
C VAL A 159 9.16 -20.02 -3.86
N PRO A 160 8.05 -19.33 -3.61
CA PRO A 160 7.07 -19.81 -2.65
C PRO A 160 6.25 -20.88 -3.32
N ALA A 161 6.17 -22.00 -2.67
CA ALA A 161 5.12 -22.96 -2.81
C ALA A 161 3.77 -22.30 -3.16
N ARG A 162 3.42 -22.26 -4.45
CA ARG A 162 2.02 -22.28 -4.85
C ARG A 162 1.59 -23.74 -4.80
N SER A 163 1.00 -24.13 -3.70
CA SER A 163 0.14 -25.30 -3.60
C SER A 163 -1.27 -24.83 -3.35
#